data_6c74a8bf4d3485a7691cf8de08b3fb1c
#
_entry.id   6c74a8bf4d3485a7691cf8de08b3fb1c
#
_cell.length_a   1.000
_cell.length_b   1.000
_cell.length_c   1.000
_cell.angle_alpha   90.00
_cell.angle_beta   90.00
_cell.angle_gamma   90.00
#
_symmetry.space_group_name_H-M   'P 1'
#
loop_
_entity.id
_entity.type
_entity.pdbx_description
1 polymer ?
#
loop_
_entity_poly.entity_id
_entity_poly.type
_entity_poly.pdbx_seq_one_letter_code
_entity_poly.pdbx_strand_id
1 'polypeptide(L)'
;MGLSYRTYMLSNSAQNDFDAEDADLVAQGRAPRDIKGSDYAYGTVQLGYGYKRLREDRRGEFSATVDLGQSFYGDKRYQTYWRGGLGQSYYASPTLKYTFGAEADFRRAQRGIDYDRFSLRAGLNRRLANGNGLYLGAQASTLTSDNARAEYDELRLSSGYVLGKDIMGTGLQFGINTSFRDYDISPDDPSGRRDFTVGGQVTATFRQIEYLGFNPTLSLEATTTNSNIGRYDVDRIAVSVGIASSF
;
A
#
# COMPACT_ATOMS: atom_id res chain seq x y z
N MET A 1 14.76 -9.00 -4.89
CA MET A 1 15.05 -8.51 -3.53
C MET A 1 14.52 -7.09 -3.42
N GLY A 2 13.73 -6.78 -2.41
CA GLY A 2 13.17 -5.43 -2.20
C GLY A 2 13.51 -4.90 -0.82
N LEU A 3 13.92 -3.63 -0.75
CA LEU A 3 14.07 -2.87 0.48
C LEU A 3 13.11 -1.68 0.40
N SER A 4 12.28 -1.49 1.41
CA SER A 4 11.46 -0.30 1.53
C SER A 4 11.59 0.30 2.92
N TYR A 5 11.65 1.62 2.96
CA TYR A 5 11.69 2.40 4.19
C TYR A 5 10.66 3.52 4.08
N ARG A 6 9.83 3.67 5.08
CA ARG A 6 8.85 4.75 5.20
C ARG A 6 9.01 5.40 6.56
N THR A 7 9.13 6.73 6.58
CA THR A 7 9.06 7.51 7.81
C THR A 7 7.69 8.18 7.90
N TYR A 8 7.16 8.22 9.09
CA TYR A 8 5.96 8.99 9.41
C TYR A 8 6.40 10.17 10.25
N MET A 9 5.97 11.37 9.87
CA MET A 9 6.09 12.54 10.74
C MET A 9 4.76 12.72 11.46
N LEU A 10 4.79 12.84 12.76
CA LEU A 10 3.64 13.27 13.52
C LEU A 10 3.33 14.73 13.17
N SER A 11 2.06 15.06 12.99
CA SER A 11 1.64 16.46 12.93
C SER A 11 1.88 17.10 14.32
N ASN A 12 2.05 18.42 14.35
CA ASN A 12 2.22 19.12 15.62
C ASN A 12 1.02 18.89 16.58
N SER A 13 -0.20 18.74 16.04
CA SER A 13 -1.37 18.42 16.86
C SER A 13 -1.27 17.02 17.46
N ALA A 14 -0.87 16.02 16.69
CA ALA A 14 -0.71 14.65 17.20
C ALA A 14 0.41 14.56 18.25
N GLN A 15 1.51 15.30 18.09
CA GLN A 15 2.56 15.37 19.10
C GLN A 15 2.05 16.01 20.39
N ASN A 16 1.32 17.13 20.28
CA ASN A 16 0.73 17.80 21.42
C ASN A 16 -0.27 16.92 22.19
N ASP A 17 -1.06 16.10 21.46
CA ASP A 17 -1.99 15.16 22.08
C ASP A 17 -1.25 14.06 22.86
N PHE A 18 -0.15 13.51 22.32
CA PHE A 18 0.68 12.54 23.03
C PHE A 18 1.39 13.16 24.24
N ASP A 19 1.88 14.38 24.12
CA ASP A 19 2.54 15.08 25.22
C ASP A 19 1.52 15.39 26.35
N ALA A 20 0.27 15.72 26.00
CA ALA A 20 -0.81 15.90 26.97
C ALA A 20 -1.20 14.59 27.67
N GLU A 21 -1.33 13.49 26.91
CA GLU A 21 -1.59 12.16 27.50
C GLU A 21 -0.44 11.70 28.40
N ASP A 22 0.80 11.98 28.04
CA ASP A 22 1.97 11.65 28.87
C ASP A 22 2.01 12.50 30.16
N ALA A 23 1.64 13.78 30.08
CA ALA A 23 1.48 14.63 31.27
C ALA A 23 0.42 14.08 32.22
N ASP A 24 -0.71 13.59 31.70
CA ASP A 24 -1.76 12.94 32.49
C ASP A 24 -1.28 11.63 33.14
N LEU A 25 -0.50 10.81 32.43
CA LEU A 25 0.10 9.60 32.99
C LEU A 25 1.05 9.92 34.14
N VAL A 26 1.90 10.94 33.99
CA VAL A 26 2.81 11.41 35.03
C VAL A 26 2.03 11.95 36.25
N ALA A 27 0.96 12.70 36.04
CA ALA A 27 0.09 13.17 37.11
C ALA A 27 -0.58 12.02 37.89
N GLN A 28 -0.79 10.86 37.26
CA GLN A 28 -1.29 9.63 37.87
C GLN A 28 -0.18 8.76 38.52
N GLY A 29 1.07 9.23 38.55
CA GLY A 29 2.22 8.49 39.06
C GLY A 29 2.70 7.35 38.15
N ARG A 30 2.31 7.39 36.87
CA ARG A 30 2.71 6.40 35.85
C ARG A 30 3.87 6.96 35.01
N ALA A 31 4.68 6.06 34.44
CA ALA A 31 5.75 6.48 33.54
C ALA A 31 5.17 7.02 32.21
N PRO A 32 5.71 8.13 31.68
CA PRO A 32 5.36 8.61 30.35
C PRO A 32 5.74 7.58 29.29
N ARG A 33 5.04 7.58 28.17
CA ARG A 33 5.35 6.68 27.04
C ARG A 33 6.53 7.18 26.20
N ASP A 34 6.86 8.48 26.31
CA ASP A 34 7.94 9.18 25.60
C ASP A 34 7.93 8.86 24.09
N ILE A 35 6.77 9.03 23.45
CA ILE A 35 6.54 8.73 22.04
C ILE A 35 7.18 9.83 21.19
N LYS A 36 8.13 9.43 20.32
CA LYS A 36 8.82 10.33 19.38
C LYS A 36 8.45 10.01 17.95
N GLY A 37 8.48 10.99 17.07
CA GLY A 37 8.23 10.80 15.64
C GLY A 37 9.14 9.73 14.99
N SER A 38 10.39 9.58 15.48
CA SER A 38 11.32 8.52 15.05
C SER A 38 10.82 7.10 15.37
N ASP A 39 9.99 6.94 16.40
CA ASP A 39 9.46 5.64 16.81
C ASP A 39 8.44 5.10 15.82
N TYR A 40 7.96 5.94 14.91
CA TYR A 40 7.04 5.59 13.82
C TYR A 40 7.75 5.29 12.49
N ALA A 41 9.07 5.23 12.47
CA ALA A 41 9.80 4.79 11.30
C ALA A 41 9.49 3.31 11.02
N TYR A 42 8.97 3.04 9.82
CA TYR A 42 8.61 1.69 9.41
C TYR A 42 9.52 1.24 8.27
N GLY A 43 10.22 0.16 8.49
CA GLY A 43 11.11 -0.45 7.52
C GLY A 43 10.68 -1.87 7.18
N THR A 44 10.90 -2.29 5.94
CA THR A 44 10.66 -3.66 5.51
C THR A 44 11.84 -4.17 4.70
N VAL A 45 12.29 -5.37 5.02
CA VAL A 45 13.22 -6.15 4.22
C VAL A 45 12.47 -7.35 3.68
N GLN A 46 12.49 -7.55 2.36
CA GLN A 46 11.80 -8.66 1.73
C GLN A 46 12.65 -9.35 0.68
N LEU A 47 12.42 -10.66 0.54
CA LEU A 47 12.92 -11.49 -0.53
C LEU A 47 11.71 -12.08 -1.27
N GLY A 48 11.65 -11.85 -2.57
CA GLY A 48 10.55 -12.37 -3.40
C GLY A 48 11.08 -13.20 -4.56
N TYR A 49 10.31 -14.22 -4.92
CA TYR A 49 10.50 -15.00 -6.13
C TYR A 49 9.23 -14.95 -6.97
N GLY A 50 9.39 -14.70 -8.27
CA GLY A 50 8.28 -14.66 -9.22
C GLY A 50 8.51 -15.61 -10.38
N TYR A 51 7.51 -16.42 -10.69
CA TYR A 51 7.45 -17.26 -11.87
C TYR A 51 6.44 -16.70 -12.85
N LYS A 52 6.82 -16.64 -14.14
CA LYS A 52 5.94 -16.19 -15.21
C LYS A 52 5.99 -17.19 -16.36
N ARG A 53 4.84 -17.53 -16.88
CA ARG A 53 4.69 -18.40 -18.05
C ARG A 53 3.76 -17.77 -19.07
N LEU A 54 4.27 -17.51 -20.25
CA LEU A 54 3.44 -17.11 -21.39
C LEU A 54 2.63 -18.30 -21.91
N ARG A 55 1.39 -18.05 -22.29
CA ARG A 55 0.57 -19.04 -23.00
C ARG A 55 1.12 -19.27 -24.41
N GLU A 56 0.86 -20.46 -24.97
CA GLU A 56 1.31 -20.82 -26.31
C GLU A 56 0.76 -19.88 -27.41
N ASP A 57 -0.46 -19.39 -27.24
CA ASP A 57 -1.10 -18.41 -28.13
C ASP A 57 -0.54 -16.99 -27.98
N ARG A 58 0.40 -16.76 -27.05
CA ARG A 58 0.99 -15.46 -26.66
C ARG A 58 -0.02 -14.39 -26.26
N ARG A 59 -1.28 -14.77 -26.05
CA ARG A 59 -2.36 -13.85 -25.64
C ARG A 59 -2.57 -13.80 -24.13
N GLY A 60 -1.76 -14.47 -23.36
CA GLY A 60 -1.89 -14.47 -21.93
C GLY A 60 -0.61 -14.87 -21.22
N GLU A 61 -0.55 -14.52 -19.94
CA GLU A 61 0.54 -14.84 -19.04
C GLU A 61 -0.04 -15.33 -17.71
N PHE A 62 0.45 -16.44 -17.23
CA PHE A 62 0.26 -16.90 -15.86
C PHE A 62 1.45 -16.44 -15.03
N SER A 63 1.20 -15.98 -13.79
CA SER A 63 2.24 -15.61 -12.83
C SER A 63 1.95 -16.23 -11.47
N ALA A 64 3.03 -16.60 -10.78
CA ALA A 64 2.99 -16.99 -9.37
C ALA A 64 4.10 -16.23 -8.64
N THR A 65 3.82 -15.74 -7.46
CA THR A 65 4.78 -15.00 -6.63
C THR A 65 4.78 -15.53 -5.21
N VAL A 66 5.95 -15.52 -4.59
CA VAL A 66 6.11 -15.78 -3.16
C VAL A 66 7.07 -14.73 -2.62
N ASP A 67 6.66 -14.04 -1.56
CA ASP A 67 7.47 -13.07 -0.84
C ASP A 67 7.58 -13.46 0.63
N LEU A 68 8.77 -13.34 1.16
CA LEU A 68 9.06 -13.49 2.59
C LEU A 68 9.68 -12.18 3.08
N GLY A 69 9.29 -11.73 4.25
CA GLY A 69 9.84 -10.48 4.75
C GLY A 69 9.71 -10.29 6.25
N GLN A 70 10.47 -9.31 6.70
CA GLN A 70 10.50 -8.83 8.06
C GLN A 70 10.26 -7.32 8.05
N SER A 71 9.31 -6.86 8.83
CA SER A 71 9.11 -5.45 9.08
C SER A 71 9.66 -5.03 10.45
N PHE A 72 10.07 -3.78 10.53
CA PHE A 72 10.64 -3.14 11.70
C PHE A 72 9.84 -1.88 12.00
N TYR A 73 9.68 -1.58 13.27
CA TYR A 73 9.09 -0.34 13.74
C TYR A 73 10.11 0.33 14.67
N GLY A 74 10.65 1.47 14.24
CA GLY A 74 11.88 1.98 14.81
C GLY A 74 13.04 0.99 14.61
N ASP A 75 13.73 0.64 15.68
CA ASP A 75 14.82 -0.34 15.72
C ASP A 75 14.37 -1.78 16.02
N LYS A 76 13.07 -1.97 16.25
CA LYS A 76 12.52 -3.24 16.75
C LYS A 76 11.82 -4.03 15.66
N ARG A 77 12.00 -5.36 15.69
CA ARG A 77 11.23 -6.26 14.84
C ARG A 77 9.75 -6.12 15.18
N TYR A 78 8.95 -5.90 14.14
CA TYR A 78 7.51 -5.71 14.28
C TYR A 78 6.73 -6.94 13.84
N GLN A 79 6.87 -7.34 12.57
CA GLN A 79 6.16 -8.48 12.01
C GLN A 79 7.07 -9.26 11.06
N THR A 80 6.93 -10.59 11.07
CA THR A 80 7.38 -11.46 9.99
C THR A 80 6.20 -11.77 9.09
N TYR A 81 6.38 -11.78 7.78
CA TYR A 81 5.30 -12.10 6.86
C TYR A 81 5.76 -13.01 5.72
N TRP A 82 4.79 -13.75 5.21
CA TRP A 82 4.91 -14.39 3.92
C TRP A 82 3.65 -14.10 3.10
N ARG A 83 3.85 -13.92 1.80
CA ARG A 83 2.80 -13.60 0.86
C ARG A 83 2.92 -14.52 -0.34
N GLY A 84 1.80 -15.12 -0.76
CA GLY A 84 1.69 -15.90 -1.98
C GLY A 84 0.67 -15.27 -2.92
N GLY A 85 0.99 -15.22 -4.21
CA GLY A 85 0.09 -14.66 -5.21
C GLY A 85 0.05 -15.48 -6.49
N LEU A 86 -1.14 -15.60 -7.07
CA LEU A 86 -1.38 -16.16 -8.39
C LEU A 86 -1.98 -15.08 -9.29
N GLY A 87 -1.56 -15.02 -10.53
CA GLY A 87 -2.07 -14.04 -11.48
C GLY A 87 -2.27 -14.65 -12.87
N GLN A 88 -3.28 -14.16 -13.54
CA GLN A 88 -3.58 -14.45 -14.94
C GLN A 88 -3.75 -13.13 -15.67
N SER A 89 -3.11 -12.97 -16.81
CA SER A 89 -3.40 -11.86 -17.70
C SER A 89 -3.83 -12.37 -19.08
N TYR A 90 -4.63 -11.56 -19.78
CA TYR A 90 -5.13 -11.87 -21.11
C TYR A 90 -5.12 -10.59 -21.97
N TYR A 91 -4.50 -10.67 -23.14
CA TYR A 91 -4.48 -9.60 -24.13
C TYR A 91 -5.65 -9.77 -25.10
N ALA A 92 -6.70 -8.99 -24.93
CA ALA A 92 -7.85 -8.94 -25.84
C ALA A 92 -7.47 -8.28 -27.18
N SER A 93 -6.49 -7.35 -27.14
CA SER A 93 -5.88 -6.73 -28.32
C SER A 93 -4.44 -6.30 -27.98
N PRO A 94 -3.63 -5.83 -28.95
CA PRO A 94 -2.29 -5.28 -28.66
C PRO A 94 -2.29 -4.09 -27.70
N THR A 95 -3.44 -3.45 -27.52
CA THR A 95 -3.59 -2.26 -26.67
C THR A 95 -4.46 -2.49 -25.42
N LEU A 96 -5.06 -3.67 -25.26
CA LEU A 96 -5.98 -3.97 -24.16
C LEU A 96 -5.62 -5.26 -23.47
N LYS A 97 -5.29 -5.17 -22.18
CA LYS A 97 -4.92 -6.28 -21.30
C LYS A 97 -5.85 -6.32 -20.10
N TYR A 98 -6.44 -7.47 -19.83
CA TYR A 98 -7.11 -7.79 -18.57
C TYR A 98 -6.15 -8.53 -17.64
N THR A 99 -6.30 -8.32 -16.34
CA THR A 99 -5.54 -9.03 -15.30
C THR A 99 -6.48 -9.50 -14.20
N PHE A 100 -6.22 -10.70 -13.70
CA PHE A 100 -6.92 -11.28 -12.56
C PHE A 100 -5.87 -11.82 -11.60
N GLY A 101 -6.15 -11.83 -10.32
CA GLY A 101 -5.21 -12.37 -9.35
C GLY A 101 -5.87 -12.70 -8.02
N ALA A 102 -5.23 -13.61 -7.31
CA ALA A 102 -5.52 -13.94 -5.93
C ALA A 102 -4.23 -13.84 -5.13
N GLU A 103 -4.31 -13.37 -3.91
CA GLU A 103 -3.18 -13.19 -3.00
C GLU A 103 -3.58 -13.59 -1.59
N ALA A 104 -2.68 -14.28 -0.89
CA ALA A 104 -2.76 -14.54 0.54
C ALA A 104 -1.53 -13.92 1.20
N ASP A 105 -1.74 -13.15 2.28
CA ASP A 105 -0.70 -12.45 3.05
C ASP A 105 -0.87 -12.83 4.53
N PHE A 106 0.10 -13.54 5.08
CA PHE A 106 0.09 -14.03 6.45
C PHE A 106 1.14 -13.30 7.25
N ARG A 107 0.74 -12.67 8.34
CA ARG A 107 1.63 -11.88 9.19
C ARG A 107 1.57 -12.33 10.62
N ARG A 108 2.75 -12.52 11.19
CA ARG A 108 2.94 -12.90 12.58
C ARG A 108 3.73 -11.81 13.28
N ALA A 109 3.07 -11.18 14.23
CA ALA A 109 3.61 -10.04 14.96
C ALA A 109 4.48 -10.53 16.13
N GLN A 110 5.64 -9.89 16.32
CA GLN A 110 6.36 -9.99 17.59
C GLN A 110 5.82 -8.95 18.57
N ARG A 111 5.24 -7.88 18.02
CA ARG A 111 4.53 -6.82 18.74
C ARG A 111 3.35 -6.41 17.88
N GLY A 112 2.17 -6.31 18.49
CA GLY A 112 0.93 -6.00 17.79
C GLY A 112 0.05 -7.23 17.61
N ILE A 113 -0.62 -7.34 16.48
CA ILE A 113 -1.62 -8.37 16.18
C ILE A 113 -1.17 -9.22 15.00
N ASP A 114 -1.45 -10.51 15.08
CA ASP A 114 -1.36 -11.44 13.97
C ASP A 114 -2.52 -11.22 13.02
N TYR A 115 -2.30 -11.35 11.72
CA TYR A 115 -3.40 -11.36 10.78
C TYR A 115 -3.11 -12.15 9.50
N ASP A 116 -4.19 -12.63 8.89
CA ASP A 116 -4.22 -13.29 7.61
C ASP A 116 -5.14 -12.49 6.68
N ARG A 117 -4.66 -12.14 5.48
CA ARG A 117 -5.43 -11.41 4.50
C ARG A 117 -5.51 -12.18 3.19
N PHE A 118 -6.71 -12.35 2.69
CA PHE A 118 -6.99 -12.90 1.37
C PHE A 118 -7.52 -11.79 0.47
N SER A 119 -7.06 -11.76 -0.77
CA SER A 119 -7.45 -10.73 -1.73
C SER A 119 -7.70 -11.33 -3.11
N LEU A 120 -8.74 -10.85 -3.77
CA LEU A 120 -9.01 -11.07 -5.18
C LEU A 120 -8.89 -9.74 -5.91
N ARG A 121 -8.27 -9.73 -7.07
CA ARG A 121 -8.08 -8.52 -7.87
C ARG A 121 -8.45 -8.75 -9.32
N ALA A 122 -9.02 -7.72 -9.93
CA ALA A 122 -9.26 -7.63 -11.36
C ALA A 122 -8.74 -6.28 -11.87
N GLY A 123 -8.23 -6.25 -13.08
CA GLY A 123 -7.70 -5.03 -13.66
C GLY A 123 -7.83 -5.00 -15.18
N LEU A 124 -7.79 -3.80 -15.70
CA LEU A 124 -7.77 -3.48 -17.12
C LEU A 124 -6.65 -2.48 -17.38
N ASN A 125 -5.82 -2.77 -18.38
CA ASN A 125 -4.79 -1.86 -18.85
C ASN A 125 -5.04 -1.58 -20.32
N ARG A 126 -5.10 -0.31 -20.71
CA ARG A 126 -5.33 0.12 -22.08
C ARG A 126 -4.28 1.12 -22.52
N ARG A 127 -3.63 0.84 -23.64
CA ARG A 127 -2.80 1.81 -24.34
C ARG A 127 -3.68 2.62 -25.29
N LEU A 128 -3.64 3.94 -25.16
CA LEU A 128 -4.41 4.87 -25.97
C LEU A 128 -3.66 5.20 -27.29
N ALA A 129 -4.39 5.72 -28.29
CA ALA A 129 -3.83 6.04 -29.60
C ALA A 129 -2.70 7.08 -29.55
N ASN A 130 -2.73 7.99 -28.57
CA ASN A 130 -1.68 8.98 -28.32
C ASN A 130 -0.46 8.43 -27.57
N GLY A 131 -0.41 7.11 -27.31
CA GLY A 131 0.66 6.43 -26.61
C GLY A 131 0.53 6.42 -25.08
N ASN A 132 -0.43 7.14 -24.52
CA ASN A 132 -0.67 7.15 -23.08
C ASN A 132 -1.26 5.81 -22.60
N GLY A 133 -1.06 5.49 -21.32
CA GLY A 133 -1.65 4.32 -20.66
C GLY A 133 -2.78 4.69 -19.72
N LEU A 134 -3.84 3.89 -19.72
CA LEU A 134 -4.91 3.93 -18.73
C LEU A 134 -4.95 2.59 -18.02
N TYR A 135 -5.05 2.59 -16.69
CA TYR A 135 -5.40 1.39 -15.95
C TYR A 135 -6.61 1.60 -15.04
N LEU A 136 -7.37 0.55 -14.86
CA LEU A 136 -8.46 0.46 -13.88
C LEU A 136 -8.26 -0.83 -13.10
N GLY A 137 -8.55 -0.81 -11.81
CA GLY A 137 -8.41 -1.96 -10.93
C GLY A 137 -9.51 -2.01 -9.89
N ALA A 138 -9.89 -3.21 -9.51
CA ALA A 138 -10.73 -3.51 -8.37
C ALA A 138 -10.09 -4.63 -7.55
N GLN A 139 -10.16 -4.53 -6.24
CA GLN A 139 -9.70 -5.54 -5.31
C GLN A 139 -10.72 -5.69 -4.19
N ALA A 140 -11.10 -6.92 -3.91
CA ALA A 140 -11.83 -7.29 -2.72
C ALA A 140 -10.89 -8.08 -1.81
N SER A 141 -10.90 -7.79 -0.52
CA SER A 141 -10.09 -8.50 0.46
C SER A 141 -10.81 -8.66 1.79
N THR A 142 -10.52 -9.75 2.47
CA THR A 142 -10.91 -9.98 3.86
C THR A 142 -9.66 -10.12 4.71
N LEU A 143 -9.68 -9.55 5.89
CA LEU A 143 -8.63 -9.66 6.89
C LEU A 143 -9.20 -10.29 8.15
N THR A 144 -8.62 -11.41 8.55
CA THR A 144 -8.89 -12.09 9.82
C THR A 144 -7.71 -11.94 10.76
N SER A 145 -7.94 -11.90 12.06
CA SER A 145 -6.94 -11.60 13.08
C SER A 145 -7.21 -12.32 14.39
N ASP A 146 -6.18 -12.45 15.24
CA ASP A 146 -6.33 -12.83 16.64
C ASP A 146 -7.03 -11.74 17.48
N ASN A 147 -7.16 -10.54 16.94
CA ASN A 147 -7.94 -9.44 17.49
C ASN A 147 -9.12 -9.11 16.59
N ALA A 148 -10.32 -9.54 16.95
CA ALA A 148 -11.55 -9.32 16.19
C ALA A 148 -11.83 -7.82 15.84
N ARG A 149 -11.28 -6.87 16.61
CA ARG A 149 -11.39 -5.43 16.30
C ARG A 149 -10.57 -4.99 15.09
N ALA A 150 -9.64 -5.82 14.63
CA ALA A 150 -8.82 -5.57 13.46
C ALA A 150 -9.37 -6.25 12.21
N GLU A 151 -10.35 -7.12 12.33
CA GLU A 151 -10.98 -7.83 11.22
C GLU A 151 -11.83 -6.88 10.39
N TYR A 152 -11.71 -7.00 9.07
CA TYR A 152 -12.50 -6.19 8.14
C TYR A 152 -12.60 -6.81 6.77
N ASP A 153 -13.66 -6.44 6.05
CA ASP A 153 -13.77 -6.57 4.62
C ASP A 153 -13.44 -5.25 3.93
N GLU A 154 -12.74 -5.32 2.80
CA GLU A 154 -12.36 -4.15 2.02
C GLU A 154 -12.69 -4.34 0.54
N LEU A 155 -13.32 -3.33 -0.04
CA LEU A 155 -13.40 -3.14 -1.49
C LEU A 155 -12.55 -1.92 -1.86
N ARG A 156 -11.55 -2.12 -2.73
CA ARG A 156 -10.69 -1.05 -3.26
C ARG A 156 -10.86 -0.92 -4.76
N LEU A 157 -11.04 0.30 -5.21
CA LEU A 157 -11.03 0.67 -6.63
C LEU A 157 -9.82 1.56 -6.90
N SER A 158 -9.20 1.39 -8.05
CA SER A 158 -8.07 2.18 -8.48
C SER A 158 -8.17 2.55 -9.94
N SER A 159 -7.68 3.72 -10.29
CA SER A 159 -7.49 4.15 -11.66
C SER A 159 -6.16 4.87 -11.80
N GLY A 160 -5.57 4.85 -12.98
CA GLY A 160 -4.35 5.59 -13.21
C GLY A 160 -4.12 5.88 -14.67
N TYR A 161 -3.31 6.88 -14.89
CA TYR A 161 -2.97 7.42 -16.19
C TYR A 161 -1.46 7.64 -16.29
N VAL A 162 -0.88 7.05 -17.31
CA VAL A 162 0.57 7.14 -17.60
C VAL A 162 0.76 7.96 -18.87
N LEU A 163 1.57 9.00 -18.82
CA LEU A 163 1.91 9.76 -20.00
C LEU A 163 2.82 8.90 -20.89
N GLY A 164 2.46 8.79 -22.16
CA GLY A 164 3.23 8.03 -23.16
C GLY A 164 4.46 8.77 -23.67
N LYS A 165 4.55 10.08 -23.41
CA LYS A 165 5.70 10.93 -23.74
C LYS A 165 6.23 11.57 -22.47
N ASP A 166 7.55 11.58 -22.36
CA ASP A 166 8.22 12.24 -21.26
C ASP A 166 8.07 13.78 -21.37
N ILE A 167 7.91 14.43 -20.24
CA ILE A 167 7.98 15.87 -20.11
C ILE A 167 9.36 16.21 -19.56
N MET A 168 10.19 16.89 -20.37
CA MET A 168 11.57 17.25 -20.01
C MET A 168 12.38 16.04 -19.47
N GLY A 169 12.28 14.88 -20.16
CA GLY A 169 12.96 13.66 -19.77
C GLY A 169 12.40 12.95 -18.52
N THR A 170 11.22 13.37 -18.07
CA THR A 170 10.54 12.79 -16.89
C THR A 170 9.26 12.08 -17.33
N GLY A 171 9.17 10.80 -17.06
CA GLY A 171 7.94 10.02 -17.19
C GLY A 171 7.01 10.30 -16.02
N LEU A 172 5.73 10.60 -16.31
CA LEU A 172 4.72 10.93 -15.30
C LEU A 172 3.61 9.89 -15.29
N GLN A 173 3.21 9.51 -14.09
CA GLN A 173 2.07 8.64 -13.79
C GLN A 173 1.20 9.30 -12.73
N PHE A 174 -0.10 9.25 -12.94
CA PHE A 174 -1.14 9.72 -12.01
C PHE A 174 -1.98 8.54 -11.57
N GLY A 175 -2.39 8.51 -10.31
CA GLY A 175 -3.26 7.48 -9.76
C GLY A 175 -4.31 8.07 -8.84
N ILE A 176 -5.49 7.46 -8.85
CA ILE A 176 -6.56 7.70 -7.87
C ILE A 176 -6.96 6.35 -7.32
N ASN A 177 -7.17 6.27 -6.03
CA ASN A 177 -7.68 5.10 -5.36
C ASN A 177 -8.80 5.47 -4.40
N THR A 178 -9.75 4.57 -4.24
CA THR A 178 -10.78 4.64 -3.21
C THR A 178 -10.89 3.29 -2.53
N SER A 179 -11.16 3.26 -1.23
CA SER A 179 -11.47 2.02 -0.54
C SER A 179 -12.59 2.20 0.47
N PHE A 180 -13.37 1.13 0.61
CA PHE A 180 -14.42 0.97 1.61
C PHE A 180 -14.00 -0.18 2.51
N ARG A 181 -13.94 0.06 3.81
CA ARG A 181 -13.70 -0.97 4.82
C ARG A 181 -14.87 -1.04 5.76
N ASP A 182 -15.27 -2.25 6.05
CA ASP A 182 -16.30 -2.58 7.03
C ASP A 182 -15.70 -3.48 8.11
N TYR A 183 -15.76 -3.01 9.35
CA TYR A 183 -15.28 -3.72 10.53
C TYR A 183 -16.49 -4.13 11.36
N ASP A 184 -16.68 -5.41 11.55
CA ASP A 184 -17.85 -5.97 12.26
C ASP A 184 -17.93 -5.49 13.71
N ILE A 185 -16.78 -5.24 14.33
CA ILE A 185 -16.68 -4.90 15.75
C ILE A 185 -15.91 -3.59 15.92
N SER A 186 -16.49 -2.66 16.67
CA SER A 186 -15.81 -1.47 17.14
C SER A 186 -16.07 -1.25 18.63
N PRO A 187 -15.05 -0.88 19.44
CA PRO A 187 -15.26 -0.52 20.84
C PRO A 187 -16.08 0.77 21.02
N ASP A 188 -16.18 1.57 19.95
CA ASP A 188 -16.75 2.92 20.01
C ASP A 188 -18.17 2.98 19.44
N ASP A 189 -18.57 1.96 18.66
CA ASP A 189 -19.90 1.87 18.06
C ASP A 189 -20.31 0.40 17.95
N PRO A 190 -21.42 -0.02 18.61
CA PRO A 190 -21.94 -1.38 18.51
C PRO A 190 -22.35 -1.80 17.09
N SER A 191 -22.58 -0.84 16.18
CA SER A 191 -22.90 -1.09 14.78
C SER A 191 -21.67 -1.33 13.90
N GLY A 192 -20.47 -1.40 14.50
CA GLY A 192 -19.21 -1.56 13.79
C GLY A 192 -18.62 -0.24 13.32
N ARG A 193 -17.49 -0.35 12.60
CA ARG A 193 -16.80 0.82 12.01
C ARG A 193 -16.76 0.68 10.49
N ARG A 194 -17.05 1.77 9.81
CA ARG A 194 -16.98 1.87 8.35
C ARG A 194 -16.11 3.04 7.94
N ASP A 195 -15.06 2.73 7.17
CA ASP A 195 -14.11 3.71 6.69
C ASP A 195 -14.23 3.85 5.17
N PHE A 196 -14.27 5.09 4.71
CA PHE A 196 -14.16 5.44 3.29
C PHE A 196 -12.88 6.24 3.07
N THR A 197 -11.98 5.72 2.25
CA THR A 197 -10.72 6.38 1.91
C THR A 197 -10.70 6.80 0.46
N VAL A 198 -10.26 8.01 0.18
CA VAL A 198 -9.93 8.51 -1.16
C VAL A 198 -8.47 8.95 -1.16
N GLY A 199 -7.73 8.58 -2.21
CA GLY A 199 -6.34 8.99 -2.36
C GLY A 199 -5.97 9.33 -3.79
N GLY A 200 -4.98 10.21 -3.92
CA GLY A 200 -4.34 10.56 -5.18
C GLY A 200 -2.82 10.37 -5.09
N GLN A 201 -2.21 9.95 -6.18
CA GLN A 201 -0.76 9.76 -6.29
C GLN A 201 -0.24 10.32 -7.60
N VAL A 202 0.94 10.94 -7.53
CA VAL A 202 1.74 11.31 -8.70
C VAL A 202 3.11 10.68 -8.56
N THR A 203 3.57 9.98 -9.60
CA THR A 203 4.92 9.41 -9.66
C THR A 203 5.66 10.00 -10.84
N ALA A 204 6.85 10.54 -10.57
CA ALA A 204 7.81 11.02 -11.55
C ALA A 204 8.99 10.05 -11.67
N THR A 205 9.33 9.61 -12.89
CA THR A 205 10.51 8.80 -13.20
C THR A 205 11.49 9.64 -14.01
N PHE A 206 12.64 9.94 -13.45
CA PHE A 206 13.66 10.80 -14.06
C PHE A 206 14.55 10.00 -15.01
N ARG A 207 14.10 9.80 -16.26
CA ARG A 207 14.78 8.96 -17.26
C ARG A 207 16.08 9.58 -17.79
N GLN A 208 16.25 10.88 -17.63
CA GLN A 208 17.49 11.59 -17.95
C GLN A 208 18.62 11.32 -16.93
N ILE A 209 18.28 10.80 -15.75
CA ILE A 209 19.23 10.45 -14.70
C ILE A 209 19.27 8.92 -14.63
N GLU A 210 19.99 8.33 -15.59
CA GLU A 210 20.17 6.88 -15.62
C GLU A 210 21.54 6.51 -15.03
N TYR A 211 21.55 5.53 -14.15
CA TYR A 211 22.77 4.92 -13.64
C TYR A 211 22.63 3.40 -13.63
N LEU A 212 23.46 2.72 -14.41
CA LEU A 212 23.46 1.24 -14.55
C LEU A 212 22.09 0.64 -14.88
N GLY A 213 21.28 1.31 -15.74
CA GLY A 213 19.93 0.88 -16.08
C GLY A 213 18.87 1.17 -15.02
N PHE A 214 19.16 2.03 -14.05
CA PHE A 214 18.21 2.46 -13.03
C PHE A 214 17.93 3.96 -13.14
N ASN A 215 16.67 4.31 -13.03
CA ASN A 215 16.19 5.69 -13.03
C ASN A 215 15.63 6.04 -11.65
N PRO A 216 15.98 7.18 -11.06
CA PRO A 216 15.34 7.67 -9.83
C PRO A 216 13.85 7.89 -10.03
N THR A 217 13.08 7.62 -8.99
CA THR A 217 11.64 7.91 -8.94
C THR A 217 11.31 8.74 -7.71
N LEU A 218 10.35 9.64 -7.87
CA LEU A 218 9.74 10.41 -6.80
C LEU A 218 8.23 10.20 -6.85
N SER A 219 7.63 9.81 -5.74
CA SER A 219 6.17 9.69 -5.63
C SER A 219 5.65 10.59 -4.52
N LEU A 220 4.58 11.29 -4.80
CA LEU A 220 3.78 12.04 -3.84
C LEU A 220 2.40 11.39 -3.77
N GLU A 221 1.94 11.08 -2.56
CA GLU A 221 0.63 10.51 -2.29
C GLU A 221 -0.10 11.36 -1.23
N ALA A 222 -1.37 11.63 -1.46
CA ALA A 222 -2.26 12.24 -0.49
C ALA A 222 -3.51 11.36 -0.34
N THR A 223 -3.92 11.09 0.90
CA THR A 223 -5.11 10.29 1.20
C THR A 223 -5.91 10.93 2.32
N THR A 224 -7.24 10.85 2.21
CA THR A 224 -8.20 11.23 3.25
C THR A 224 -9.07 10.03 3.56
N THR A 225 -9.20 9.69 4.83
CA THR A 225 -10.11 8.66 5.34
C THR A 225 -11.17 9.32 6.18
N ASN A 226 -12.43 9.06 5.84
CA ASN A 226 -13.60 9.42 6.64
C ASN A 226 -14.20 8.15 7.25
N SER A 227 -14.52 8.19 8.52
CA SER A 227 -15.12 7.09 9.27
C SER A 227 -16.49 7.50 9.84
N ASN A 228 -17.36 6.52 10.10
CA ASN A 228 -18.55 6.77 10.93
C ASN A 228 -18.19 7.08 12.39
N ILE A 229 -16.93 6.91 12.76
CA ILE A 229 -16.38 7.23 14.10
C ILE A 229 -15.25 8.24 13.92
N GLY A 230 -15.48 9.52 14.25
CA GLY A 230 -14.62 10.66 13.88
C GLY A 230 -13.15 10.55 14.33
N ARG A 231 -12.84 9.80 15.39
CA ARG A 231 -11.44 9.58 15.81
C ARG A 231 -10.61 8.76 14.83
N TYR A 232 -11.24 8.11 13.84
CA TYR A 232 -10.58 7.38 12.76
C TYR A 232 -10.51 8.18 11.46
N ASP A 233 -10.96 9.43 11.46
CA ASP A 233 -10.72 10.35 10.36
C ASP A 233 -9.23 10.67 10.29
N VAL A 234 -8.62 10.45 9.14
CA VAL A 234 -7.17 10.60 8.97
C VAL A 234 -6.84 11.20 7.60
N ASP A 235 -6.09 12.29 7.63
CA ASP A 235 -5.41 12.83 6.46
C ASP A 235 -3.94 12.42 6.46
N ARG A 236 -3.43 11.98 5.30
CA ARG A 236 -2.05 11.57 5.14
C ARG A 236 -1.45 12.14 3.88
N ILE A 237 -0.22 12.63 3.99
CA ILE A 237 0.63 12.96 2.84
C ILE A 237 1.90 12.12 2.97
N ALA A 238 2.30 11.45 1.89
CA ALA A 238 3.51 10.65 1.85
C ALA A 238 4.37 11.03 0.64
N VAL A 239 5.67 11.11 0.86
CA VAL A 239 6.68 11.28 -0.18
C VAL A 239 7.56 10.04 -0.18
N SER A 240 7.76 9.45 -1.35
CA SER A 240 8.61 8.27 -1.50
C SER A 240 9.65 8.51 -2.60
N VAL A 241 10.89 8.13 -2.31
CA VAL A 241 11.98 8.12 -3.29
C VAL A 241 12.35 6.66 -3.56
N GLY A 242 12.57 6.32 -4.81
CA GLY A 242 12.92 4.97 -5.21
C GLY A 242 13.74 4.95 -6.50
N ILE A 243 13.95 3.76 -7.01
CA ILE A 243 14.59 3.52 -8.30
C ILE A 243 13.70 2.60 -9.15
N ALA A 244 13.60 2.86 -10.44
CA ALA A 244 12.95 2.01 -11.43
C ALA A 244 14.00 1.44 -12.39
N SER A 245 13.89 0.14 -12.71
CA SER A 245 14.73 -0.50 -13.75
C SER A 245 14.19 -0.16 -15.14
N SER A 246 15.09 0.09 -16.09
CA SER A 246 14.78 0.37 -17.50
C SER A 246 15.02 -0.84 -18.42
N PHE A 247 15.32 -2.06 -17.87
CA PHE A 247 15.54 -3.28 -18.65
C PHE A 247 14.22 -3.93 -19.07
#